data_e596cd28925be1cd70bd5706950bd66e
#
_entry.id   e596cd28925be1cd70bd5706950bd66e
#
_cell.length_a   1.000
_cell.length_b   1.000
_cell.length_c   1.000
_cell.angle_alpha   90.00
_cell.angle_beta   90.00
_cell.angle_gamma   90.00
#
_symmetry.space_group_name_H-M   'P 1'
#
loop_
_entity.id
_entity.type
_entity.pdbx_description
1 polymer ?
#
loop_
_entity_poly.entity_id
_entity_poly.type
_entity_poly.pdbx_seq_one_letter_code
_entity_poly.pdbx_strand_id
1 'polypeptide(L)'
;MKVLILSCNTGGGHNSCAKAIGAELLNRGHTYETDDALLYVSKGTSRFVSNWHVRFYRYFPKLYNKGYQYAEEHPASFDESSAACRILRRGCKRLRAAILAGSYDAVVCVHLFPALMLTFIQREAPLPIKTMFIATDYTASPSCDRMRLDTCVIPDAALTELFVKNGVSPDTIAPLGIPVRAELYSCLPVQEAKKAAGLDPSHRHLLMMTGSMGCGPMEELTQLLANSLPTEYDVTVACSSNRQLLRRMERKFEDRPNIHIRGYIGNVSAIMDSADLFLTKPGGISTTEAMVKGLPMVLVNVVGGCETPNLEFFVSHGGAATADTPEAIAALCKRLLEHDEERLIMRQSLLAMHKTPAAQAICDCLVTWGINRTAAWDSNEKNREVTRI
;
A
#
# COMPACT_ATOMS: atom_id res chain seq x y z
N MET A 1 10.09 -23.06 1.13
CA MET A 1 9.07 -22.75 2.15
C MET A 1 7.73 -22.46 1.48
N LYS A 2 6.63 -22.64 2.21
CA LYS A 2 5.27 -22.32 1.80
C LYS A 2 4.71 -21.22 2.71
N VAL A 3 4.28 -20.09 2.14
CA VAL A 3 3.82 -18.91 2.89
C VAL A 3 2.34 -18.64 2.61
N LEU A 4 1.55 -18.40 3.66
CA LEU A 4 0.20 -17.88 3.52
C LEU A 4 0.22 -16.35 3.67
N ILE A 5 -0.29 -15.62 2.69
CA ILE A 5 -0.42 -14.15 2.74
C ILE A 5 -1.89 -13.82 2.93
N LEU A 6 -2.22 -13.23 4.07
CA LEU A 6 -3.59 -12.85 4.43
C LEU A 6 -3.83 -11.37 4.16
N SER A 7 -4.81 -11.09 3.33
CA SER A 7 -5.28 -9.75 2.98
C SER A 7 -6.75 -9.57 3.39
N CYS A 8 -7.29 -8.39 3.07
CA CYS A 8 -8.72 -8.10 3.06
C CYS A 8 -9.07 -7.34 1.77
N ASN A 9 -10.24 -7.60 1.21
CA ASN A 9 -10.71 -6.92 -0.01
C ASN A 9 -11.24 -5.50 0.28
N THR A 10 -10.48 -4.68 1.01
CA THR A 10 -10.81 -3.29 1.37
C THR A 10 -10.22 -2.26 0.42
N GLY A 11 -9.48 -2.69 -0.62
CA GLY A 11 -8.84 -1.82 -1.61
C GLY A 11 -7.77 -2.53 -2.42
N GLY A 12 -7.25 -1.86 -3.47
CA GLY A 12 -6.21 -2.43 -4.33
C GLY A 12 -4.82 -2.49 -3.68
N GLY A 13 -4.55 -1.62 -2.69
CA GLY A 13 -3.22 -1.47 -2.09
C GLY A 13 -2.72 -2.72 -1.38
N HIS A 14 -3.48 -3.24 -0.42
CA HIS A 14 -3.11 -4.45 0.32
C HIS A 14 -2.89 -5.66 -0.59
N ASN A 15 -3.76 -5.83 -1.60
CA ASN A 15 -3.60 -6.90 -2.59
C ASN A 15 -2.37 -6.71 -3.48
N SER A 16 -1.98 -5.45 -3.79
CA SER A 16 -0.74 -5.14 -4.51
C SER A 16 0.49 -5.51 -3.69
N CYS A 17 0.48 -5.16 -2.40
CA CYS A 17 1.50 -5.55 -1.44
C CYS A 17 1.65 -7.07 -1.34
N ALA A 18 0.54 -7.81 -1.17
CA ALA A 18 0.54 -9.27 -1.14
C ALA A 18 1.13 -9.89 -2.41
N LYS A 19 0.77 -9.35 -3.59
CA LYS A 19 1.30 -9.80 -4.88
C LYS A 19 2.80 -9.54 -5.02
N ALA A 20 3.31 -8.40 -4.52
CA ALA A 20 4.73 -8.09 -4.58
C ALA A 20 5.56 -9.07 -3.76
N ILE A 21 5.12 -9.40 -2.54
CA ILE A 21 5.76 -10.41 -1.69
C ILE A 21 5.68 -11.79 -2.35
N GLY A 22 4.50 -12.16 -2.85
CA GLY A 22 4.28 -13.45 -3.51
C GLY A 22 5.14 -13.65 -4.76
N ALA A 23 5.30 -12.62 -5.59
CA ALA A 23 6.17 -12.67 -6.76
C ALA A 23 7.64 -12.88 -6.37
N GLU A 24 8.11 -12.21 -5.32
CA GLU A 24 9.48 -12.39 -4.84
C GLU A 24 9.70 -13.78 -4.23
N LEU A 25 8.71 -14.33 -3.51
CA LEU A 25 8.77 -15.71 -3.02
C LEU A 25 8.91 -16.71 -4.17
N LEU A 26 8.14 -16.56 -5.25
CA LEU A 26 8.25 -17.41 -6.45
C LEU A 26 9.60 -17.29 -7.13
N ASN A 27 10.14 -16.06 -7.27
CA ASN A 27 11.46 -15.83 -7.84
C ASN A 27 12.57 -16.57 -7.08
N ARG A 28 12.38 -16.80 -5.78
CA ARG A 28 13.30 -17.54 -4.90
C ARG A 28 13.02 -19.04 -4.84
N GLY A 29 12.09 -19.57 -5.65
CA GLY A 29 11.72 -20.99 -5.65
C GLY A 29 10.85 -21.40 -4.46
N HIS A 30 10.18 -20.46 -3.79
CA HIS A 30 9.22 -20.71 -2.73
C HIS A 30 7.79 -20.71 -3.27
N THR A 31 6.83 -21.19 -2.47
CA THR A 31 5.41 -21.18 -2.82
C THR A 31 4.63 -20.28 -1.87
N TYR A 32 3.54 -19.71 -2.38
CA TYR A 32 2.64 -18.93 -1.56
C TYR A 32 1.18 -19.12 -1.95
N GLU A 33 0.31 -18.86 -1.01
CA GLU A 33 -1.13 -18.72 -1.23
C GLU A 33 -1.58 -17.37 -0.69
N THR A 34 -2.55 -16.74 -1.36
CA THR A 34 -3.14 -15.46 -0.88
C THR A 34 -4.62 -15.68 -0.62
N ASP A 35 -5.09 -15.25 0.56
CA ASP A 35 -6.49 -15.41 0.94
C ASP A 35 -7.06 -14.13 1.59
N ASP A 36 -8.38 -13.94 1.45
CA ASP A 36 -9.12 -12.90 2.17
C ASP A 36 -9.54 -13.44 3.54
N ALA A 37 -8.92 -12.90 4.59
CA ALA A 37 -9.16 -13.33 5.97
C ALA A 37 -10.65 -13.23 6.39
N LEU A 38 -11.42 -12.31 5.83
CA LEU A 38 -12.84 -12.16 6.14
C LEU A 38 -13.71 -13.29 5.58
N LEU A 39 -13.24 -14.05 4.60
CA LEU A 39 -13.93 -15.25 4.11
C LEU A 39 -14.02 -16.34 5.19
N TYR A 40 -13.06 -16.39 6.10
CA TYR A 40 -13.12 -17.31 7.26
C TYR A 40 -14.20 -16.91 8.26
N VAL A 41 -14.59 -15.64 8.31
CA VAL A 41 -15.78 -15.21 9.06
C VAL A 41 -17.03 -15.62 8.30
N SER A 42 -17.27 -15.07 7.11
CA SER A 42 -18.30 -15.49 6.16
C SER A 42 -18.13 -14.81 4.80
N LYS A 43 -18.66 -15.41 3.72
CA LYS A 43 -18.74 -14.75 2.41
C LYS A 43 -19.54 -13.45 2.45
N GLY A 44 -20.56 -13.39 3.32
CA GLY A 44 -21.37 -12.18 3.55
C GLY A 44 -20.57 -11.06 4.20
N THR A 45 -19.76 -11.37 5.20
CA THR A 45 -18.89 -10.39 5.89
C THR A 45 -17.85 -9.81 4.92
N SER A 46 -17.15 -10.63 4.15
CA SER A 46 -16.17 -10.18 3.17
C SER A 46 -16.82 -9.23 2.14
N ARG A 47 -17.95 -9.63 1.53
CA ARG A 47 -18.68 -8.79 0.58
C ARG A 47 -19.20 -7.48 1.20
N PHE A 48 -19.73 -7.56 2.42
CA PHE A 48 -20.24 -6.39 3.12
C PHE A 48 -19.11 -5.38 3.37
N VAL A 49 -18.00 -5.80 3.99
CA VAL A 49 -16.87 -4.92 4.29
C VAL A 49 -16.28 -4.33 3.01
N SER A 50 -16.05 -5.15 1.98
CA SER A 50 -15.53 -4.69 0.70
C SER A 50 -16.43 -3.66 0.01
N ASN A 51 -17.73 -3.95 -0.10
CA ASN A 51 -18.68 -3.05 -0.75
C ASN A 51 -18.91 -1.75 0.04
N TRP A 52 -18.97 -1.86 1.38
CA TRP A 52 -19.12 -0.72 2.27
C TRP A 52 -17.90 0.19 2.19
N HIS A 53 -16.70 -0.37 2.29
CA HIS A 53 -15.44 0.39 2.18
C HIS A 53 -15.41 1.19 0.88
N VAL A 54 -15.63 0.54 -0.28
CA VAL A 54 -15.64 1.19 -1.59
C VAL A 54 -16.73 2.28 -1.69
N ARG A 55 -17.95 2.00 -1.19
CA ARG A 55 -19.06 2.97 -1.25
C ARG A 55 -18.84 4.16 -0.34
N PHE A 56 -18.43 3.94 0.92
CA PHE A 56 -18.17 5.02 1.87
C PHE A 56 -17.02 5.89 1.40
N TYR A 57 -15.94 5.29 0.98
CA TYR A 57 -14.78 6.00 0.46
C TYR A 57 -15.14 6.86 -0.77
N ARG A 58 -15.95 6.34 -1.69
CA ARG A 58 -16.31 7.01 -2.95
C ARG A 58 -17.40 8.08 -2.78
N TYR A 59 -18.42 7.82 -1.99
CA TYR A 59 -19.62 8.66 -1.95
C TYR A 59 -19.77 9.46 -0.66
N PHE A 60 -19.13 9.04 0.42
CA PHE A 60 -19.24 9.67 1.73
C PHE A 60 -17.86 9.88 2.41
N PRO A 61 -16.89 10.54 1.73
CA PRO A 61 -15.52 10.69 2.28
C PRO A 61 -15.50 11.41 3.63
N LYS A 62 -16.33 12.45 3.83
CA LYS A 62 -16.42 13.17 5.11
C LYS A 62 -16.90 12.28 6.27
N LEU A 63 -17.82 11.34 6.00
CA LEU A 63 -18.29 10.41 7.02
C LEU A 63 -17.28 9.30 7.29
N TYR A 64 -16.57 8.85 6.25
CA TYR A 64 -15.43 7.93 6.40
C TYR A 64 -14.36 8.53 7.32
N ASN A 65 -13.98 9.80 7.10
CA ASN A 65 -13.02 10.53 7.93
C ASN A 65 -13.45 10.60 9.40
N LYS A 66 -14.71 10.97 9.64
CA LYS A 66 -15.25 11.01 11.02
C LYS A 66 -15.20 9.64 11.68
N GLY A 67 -15.51 8.56 10.94
CA GLY A 67 -15.42 7.20 11.45
C GLY A 67 -13.99 6.78 11.78
N TYR A 68 -13.02 7.19 10.96
CA TYR A 68 -11.61 6.91 11.18
C TYR A 68 -11.08 7.70 12.40
N GLN A 69 -11.34 9.01 12.47
CA GLN A 69 -10.99 9.85 13.61
C GLN A 69 -11.61 9.32 14.92
N TYR A 70 -12.89 8.91 14.84
CA TYR A 70 -13.53 8.29 15.99
C TYR A 70 -12.80 7.02 16.47
N ALA A 71 -12.32 6.18 15.53
CA ALA A 71 -11.55 4.98 15.86
C ALA A 71 -10.16 5.32 16.45
N GLU A 72 -9.52 6.42 16.01
CA GLU A 72 -8.27 6.92 16.59
C GLU A 72 -8.47 7.50 18.01
N GLU A 73 -9.51 8.31 18.18
CA GLU A 73 -9.84 8.94 19.48
C GLU A 73 -10.40 7.94 20.50
N HIS A 74 -10.95 6.81 20.03
CA HIS A 74 -11.55 5.77 20.84
C HIS A 74 -10.85 4.41 20.63
N PRO A 75 -9.67 4.20 21.22
CA PRO A 75 -8.92 2.92 21.08
C PRO A 75 -9.73 1.69 21.46
N ALA A 76 -10.76 1.86 22.33
CA ALA A 76 -11.69 0.81 22.71
C ALA A 76 -12.57 0.28 21.54
N SER A 77 -12.62 0.97 20.40
CA SER A 77 -13.38 0.54 19.22
C SER A 77 -12.94 -0.84 18.69
N PHE A 78 -11.71 -1.23 18.97
CA PHE A 78 -11.15 -2.55 18.70
C PHE A 78 -10.79 -3.33 19.96
N ASP A 79 -11.36 -2.99 21.10
CA ASP A 79 -11.26 -3.81 22.31
C ASP A 79 -11.80 -5.22 22.07
N GLU A 80 -11.32 -6.19 22.83
CA GLU A 80 -11.74 -7.58 22.69
C GLU A 80 -13.26 -7.76 22.82
N SER A 81 -13.91 -6.89 23.58
CA SER A 81 -15.37 -6.83 23.77
C SER A 81 -16.11 -6.12 22.63
N SER A 82 -15.39 -5.44 21.71
CA SER A 82 -16.00 -4.67 20.60
C SER A 82 -16.74 -5.59 19.63
N ALA A 83 -17.73 -5.01 18.93
CA ALA A 83 -18.48 -5.73 17.91
C ALA A 83 -17.56 -6.20 16.76
N ALA A 84 -16.56 -5.40 16.39
CA ALA A 84 -15.58 -5.74 15.36
C ALA A 84 -14.76 -6.98 15.74
N CYS A 85 -14.18 -7.00 16.95
CA CYS A 85 -13.40 -8.14 17.45
C CYS A 85 -14.27 -9.39 17.63
N ARG A 86 -15.51 -9.26 18.11
CA ARG A 86 -16.44 -10.39 18.19
C ARG A 86 -16.75 -11.01 16.83
N ILE A 87 -16.88 -10.18 15.79
CA ILE A 87 -17.07 -10.65 14.41
C ILE A 87 -15.82 -11.39 13.92
N LEU A 88 -14.62 -10.81 14.09
CA LEU A 88 -13.36 -11.43 13.68
C LEU A 88 -13.11 -12.78 14.36
N ARG A 89 -13.39 -12.88 15.67
CA ARG A 89 -13.25 -14.12 16.45
C ARG A 89 -14.07 -15.29 15.88
N ARG A 90 -15.23 -15.04 15.26
CA ARG A 90 -16.04 -16.09 14.61
C ARG A 90 -15.28 -16.82 13.48
N GLY A 91 -14.30 -16.14 12.85
CA GLY A 91 -13.47 -16.71 11.80
C GLY A 91 -12.24 -17.46 12.31
N CYS A 92 -11.77 -17.20 13.54
CA CYS A 92 -10.48 -17.66 14.04
C CYS A 92 -10.34 -19.19 14.02
N LYS A 93 -11.37 -19.93 14.44
CA LYS A 93 -11.33 -21.42 14.45
C LYS A 93 -11.14 -21.99 13.03
N ARG A 94 -11.83 -21.41 12.03
CA ARG A 94 -11.70 -21.85 10.63
C ARG A 94 -10.37 -21.45 10.04
N LEU A 95 -9.90 -20.23 10.30
CA LEU A 95 -8.60 -19.76 9.86
C LEU A 95 -7.48 -20.65 10.46
N ARG A 96 -7.54 -20.94 11.77
CA ARG A 96 -6.58 -21.84 12.42
C ARG A 96 -6.54 -23.23 11.76
N ALA A 97 -7.72 -23.81 11.51
CA ALA A 97 -7.81 -25.11 10.85
C ALA A 97 -7.20 -25.08 9.44
N ALA A 98 -7.45 -24.03 8.65
CA ALA A 98 -6.88 -23.85 7.34
C ALA A 98 -5.35 -23.69 7.36
N ILE A 99 -4.82 -22.92 8.31
CA ILE A 99 -3.38 -22.73 8.50
C ILE A 99 -2.70 -24.10 8.80
N LEU A 100 -3.27 -24.86 9.72
CA LEU A 100 -2.71 -26.18 10.07
C LEU A 100 -2.81 -27.20 8.93
N ALA A 101 -3.94 -27.23 8.21
CA ALA A 101 -4.13 -28.13 7.08
C ALA A 101 -3.24 -27.76 5.86
N GLY A 102 -2.92 -26.47 5.70
CA GLY A 102 -2.11 -25.97 4.58
C GLY A 102 -0.61 -26.22 4.73
N SER A 103 -0.14 -26.64 5.92
CA SER A 103 1.29 -26.89 6.21
C SER A 103 2.18 -25.73 5.82
N TYR A 104 1.78 -24.50 6.23
CA TYR A 104 2.56 -23.29 5.96
C TYR A 104 3.74 -23.15 6.94
N ASP A 105 4.84 -22.61 6.44
CA ASP A 105 6.02 -22.28 7.25
C ASP A 105 5.90 -20.93 7.93
N ALA A 106 5.17 -19.99 7.30
CA ALA A 106 4.90 -18.66 7.82
C ALA A 106 3.55 -18.12 7.35
N VAL A 107 3.00 -17.16 8.12
CA VAL A 107 1.82 -16.36 7.74
C VAL A 107 2.17 -14.89 7.76
N VAL A 108 1.91 -14.20 6.65
CA VAL A 108 2.12 -12.77 6.47
C VAL A 108 0.77 -12.06 6.36
N CYS A 109 0.52 -11.05 7.19
CA CYS A 109 -0.68 -10.24 7.17
C CYS A 109 -0.37 -8.87 6.56
N VAL A 110 -1.05 -8.52 5.47
CA VAL A 110 -0.93 -7.18 4.85
C VAL A 110 -2.10 -6.25 5.22
N HIS A 111 -2.88 -6.64 6.23
CA HIS A 111 -3.99 -5.85 6.76
C HIS A 111 -4.16 -6.13 8.26
N LEU A 112 -4.68 -5.14 9.01
CA LEU A 112 -4.86 -5.24 10.47
C LEU A 112 -5.80 -6.39 10.88
N PHE A 113 -6.90 -6.63 10.16
CA PHE A 113 -7.89 -7.65 10.57
C PHE A 113 -7.31 -9.06 10.65
N PRO A 114 -6.61 -9.60 9.64
CA PRO A 114 -5.93 -10.88 9.78
C PRO A 114 -4.87 -10.89 10.89
N ALA A 115 -4.16 -9.79 11.12
CA ALA A 115 -3.19 -9.70 12.21
C ALA A 115 -3.86 -9.83 13.59
N LEU A 116 -5.02 -9.20 13.79
CA LEU A 116 -5.83 -9.37 14.99
C LEU A 116 -6.37 -10.80 15.11
N MET A 117 -6.87 -11.40 14.03
CA MET A 117 -7.33 -12.79 14.03
C MET A 117 -6.22 -13.77 14.43
N LEU A 118 -5.01 -13.59 13.88
CA LEU A 118 -3.85 -14.39 14.29
C LEU A 118 -3.50 -14.18 15.76
N THR A 119 -3.56 -12.96 16.25
CA THR A 119 -3.32 -12.65 17.66
C THR A 119 -4.31 -13.38 18.57
N PHE A 120 -5.60 -13.41 18.21
CA PHE A 120 -6.59 -14.19 18.97
C PHE A 120 -6.31 -15.69 18.94
N ILE A 121 -5.94 -16.22 17.77
CA ILE A 121 -5.56 -17.64 17.60
C ILE A 121 -4.34 -17.97 18.47
N GLN A 122 -3.29 -17.16 18.42
CA GLN A 122 -2.05 -17.38 19.16
C GLN A 122 -2.27 -17.38 20.68
N ARG A 123 -3.19 -16.54 21.17
CA ARG A 123 -3.54 -16.49 22.61
C ARG A 123 -4.32 -17.72 23.07
N GLU A 124 -5.21 -18.26 22.24
CA GLU A 124 -6.04 -19.43 22.59
C GLU A 124 -5.26 -20.74 22.43
N ALA A 125 -4.55 -20.90 21.32
CA ALA A 125 -3.77 -22.09 20.99
C ALA A 125 -2.63 -21.72 20.03
N PRO A 126 -1.39 -21.52 20.50
CA PRO A 126 -0.25 -21.12 19.70
C PRO A 126 -0.07 -21.97 18.44
N LEU A 127 0.25 -21.34 17.34
CA LEU A 127 0.60 -21.97 16.08
C LEU A 127 2.12 -22.18 16.02
N PRO A 128 2.60 -23.35 15.54
CA PRO A 128 4.04 -23.63 15.43
C PRO A 128 4.64 -23.01 14.17
N ILE A 129 4.25 -21.79 13.83
CA ILE A 129 4.67 -21.07 12.62
C ILE A 129 5.00 -19.62 12.98
N LYS A 130 5.81 -18.98 12.15
CA LYS A 130 6.12 -17.56 12.28
C LYS A 130 5.05 -16.68 11.65
N THR A 131 4.85 -15.52 12.26
CA THR A 131 3.80 -14.57 11.90
C THR A 131 4.37 -13.17 11.68
N MET A 132 3.93 -12.49 10.63
CA MET A 132 4.41 -11.17 10.26
C MET A 132 3.23 -10.26 9.91
N PHE A 133 3.29 -9.01 10.36
CA PHE A 133 2.41 -7.94 9.89
C PHE A 133 3.20 -6.96 9.02
N ILE A 134 2.60 -6.50 7.94
CA ILE A 134 3.15 -5.46 7.06
C ILE A 134 2.27 -4.23 7.17
N ALA A 135 2.78 -3.14 7.74
CA ALA A 135 2.13 -1.84 7.69
C ALA A 135 2.20 -1.29 6.26
N THR A 136 1.07 -0.86 5.72
CA THR A 136 0.91 -0.39 4.34
C THR A 136 0.68 1.11 4.23
N ASP A 137 0.82 1.83 5.34
CA ASP A 137 0.71 3.27 5.46
C ASP A 137 1.84 3.82 6.34
N TYR A 138 2.26 5.06 6.11
CA TYR A 138 3.33 5.74 6.87
C TYR A 138 2.83 6.23 8.23
N THR A 139 2.05 5.39 8.87
CA THR A 139 1.53 5.62 10.23
C THR A 139 1.23 4.28 10.90
N ALA A 140 1.16 4.31 12.23
CA ALA A 140 0.66 3.17 13.01
C ALA A 140 -0.87 3.12 12.91
N SER A 141 -1.42 2.02 12.40
CA SER A 141 -2.87 1.83 12.34
C SER A 141 -3.48 1.82 13.74
N PRO A 142 -4.71 2.35 13.92
CA PRO A 142 -5.43 2.19 15.19
C PRO A 142 -5.45 0.73 15.62
N SER A 143 -5.18 0.48 16.90
CA SER A 143 -5.13 -0.87 17.52
C SER A 143 -3.94 -1.76 17.10
N CYS A 144 -2.89 -1.22 16.53
CA CYS A 144 -1.64 -1.97 16.31
C CYS A 144 -1.00 -2.43 17.64
N ASP A 145 -1.27 -1.74 18.76
CA ASP A 145 -0.90 -2.12 20.13
C ASP A 145 -1.42 -3.49 20.56
N ARG A 146 -2.49 -3.96 19.91
CA ARG A 146 -3.15 -5.23 20.23
C ARG A 146 -2.61 -6.43 19.51
N MET A 147 -1.85 -6.20 18.44
CA MET A 147 -1.20 -7.28 17.70
C MET A 147 -0.11 -7.95 18.54
N ARG A 148 -0.01 -9.26 18.41
CA ARG A 148 1.04 -10.09 19.00
C ARG A 148 1.52 -11.06 17.94
N LEU A 149 2.38 -10.55 17.04
CA LEU A 149 2.99 -11.28 15.96
C LEU A 149 4.51 -11.21 16.13
N ASP A 150 5.23 -12.15 15.52
CA ASP A 150 6.69 -12.24 15.66
C ASP A 150 7.41 -11.03 15.05
N THR A 151 6.87 -10.44 13.98
CA THR A 151 7.46 -9.26 13.34
C THR A 151 6.39 -8.29 12.86
N CYS A 152 6.65 -7.01 13.08
CA CYS A 152 5.89 -5.88 12.54
C CYS A 152 6.79 -5.11 11.56
N VAL A 153 6.59 -5.31 10.26
CA VAL A 153 7.29 -4.55 9.22
C VAL A 153 6.66 -3.17 9.11
N ILE A 154 7.49 -2.14 9.25
CA ILE A 154 7.09 -0.74 9.14
C ILE A 154 7.70 -0.08 7.89
N PRO A 155 7.08 1.00 7.38
CA PRO A 155 7.48 1.64 6.12
C PRO A 155 8.89 2.25 6.14
N ASP A 156 9.27 2.86 7.25
CA ASP A 156 10.56 3.55 7.38
C ASP A 156 11.05 3.54 8.83
N ALA A 157 12.36 3.56 9.02
CA ALA A 157 13.01 3.60 10.33
C ALA A 157 12.66 4.88 11.13
N ALA A 158 12.42 6.00 10.44
CA ALA A 158 11.98 7.25 11.07
C ALA A 158 10.63 7.11 11.81
N LEU A 159 9.84 6.09 11.48
CA LEU A 159 8.55 5.83 12.12
C LEU A 159 8.65 4.90 13.35
N THR A 160 9.84 4.38 13.68
CA THR A 160 10.02 3.41 14.78
C THR A 160 9.43 3.93 16.08
N GLU A 161 9.77 5.16 16.48
CA GLU A 161 9.26 5.77 17.72
C GLU A 161 7.74 5.93 17.71
N LEU A 162 7.14 6.24 16.55
CA LEU A 162 5.70 6.33 16.39
C LEU A 162 5.03 4.98 16.66
N PHE A 163 5.56 3.89 16.10
CA PHE A 163 5.00 2.54 16.33
C PHE A 163 5.19 2.10 17.77
N VAL A 164 6.33 2.37 18.39
CA VAL A 164 6.58 2.08 19.81
C VAL A 164 5.61 2.86 20.71
N LYS A 165 5.43 4.16 20.46
CA LYS A 165 4.46 5.01 21.18
C LYS A 165 3.03 4.50 21.04
N ASN A 166 2.70 3.89 19.91
CA ASN A 166 1.41 3.22 19.68
C ASN A 166 1.39 1.76 20.13
N GLY A 167 2.28 1.34 21.04
CA GLY A 167 2.24 0.08 21.76
C GLY A 167 2.78 -1.15 21.02
N VAL A 168 3.46 -0.97 19.89
CA VAL A 168 4.18 -2.07 19.20
C VAL A 168 5.49 -2.33 19.93
N SER A 169 5.79 -3.60 20.26
CA SER A 169 7.04 -3.96 20.93
C SER A 169 8.25 -3.65 20.05
N PRO A 170 9.28 -2.92 20.56
CA PRO A 170 10.46 -2.58 19.79
C PRO A 170 11.16 -3.79 19.17
N ASP A 171 11.20 -4.92 19.89
CA ASP A 171 11.88 -6.15 19.45
C ASP A 171 11.19 -6.82 18.25
N THR A 172 9.96 -6.44 17.95
CA THR A 172 9.22 -6.97 16.79
C THR A 172 9.29 -6.05 15.56
N ILE A 173 9.74 -4.81 15.72
CA ILE A 173 9.76 -3.82 14.65
C ILE A 173 10.89 -4.10 13.66
N ALA A 174 10.54 -4.16 12.38
CA ALA A 174 11.48 -4.29 11.27
C ALA A 174 11.20 -3.20 10.20
N PRO A 175 12.05 -2.17 10.06
CA PRO A 175 11.84 -1.07 9.11
C PRO A 175 12.28 -1.48 7.69
N LEU A 176 11.56 -2.43 7.08
CA LEU A 176 11.88 -3.03 5.79
C LEU A 176 11.19 -2.34 4.61
N GLY A 177 10.25 -1.41 4.88
CA GLY A 177 9.53 -0.71 3.82
C GLY A 177 8.21 -1.36 3.41
N ILE A 178 7.46 -0.66 2.56
CA ILE A 178 6.22 -1.17 1.96
C ILE A 178 6.57 -1.90 0.65
N PRO A 179 6.23 -3.20 0.51
CA PRO A 179 6.54 -3.94 -0.70
C PRO A 179 5.69 -3.47 -1.89
N VAL A 180 6.37 -3.09 -2.96
CA VAL A 180 5.80 -2.74 -4.25
C VAL A 180 6.33 -3.67 -5.34
N ARG A 181 5.71 -3.66 -6.51
CA ARG A 181 6.02 -4.57 -7.61
C ARG A 181 7.46 -4.43 -8.08
N ALA A 182 8.10 -5.55 -8.43
CA ALA A 182 9.51 -5.61 -8.83
C ALA A 182 9.83 -4.74 -10.05
N GLU A 183 8.88 -4.62 -10.99
CA GLU A 183 9.07 -3.80 -12.20
C GLU A 183 9.23 -2.29 -11.92
N LEU A 184 8.86 -1.82 -10.72
CA LEU A 184 9.05 -0.42 -10.33
C LEU A 184 10.51 -0.07 -10.01
N TYR A 185 11.34 -1.07 -9.72
CA TYR A 185 12.76 -0.87 -9.46
C TYR A 185 13.61 -0.81 -10.73
N SER A 186 13.03 -1.11 -11.90
CA SER A 186 13.63 -0.86 -13.21
C SER A 186 13.11 0.46 -13.77
N CYS A 187 13.96 1.24 -14.45
CA CYS A 187 13.57 2.50 -15.07
C CYS A 187 13.84 2.44 -16.56
N LEU A 188 12.83 2.77 -17.36
CA LEU A 188 13.03 3.08 -18.78
C LEU A 188 13.57 4.51 -18.92
N PRO A 189 14.42 4.78 -19.92
CA PRO A 189 14.75 6.16 -20.28
C PRO A 189 13.45 6.95 -20.57
N VAL A 190 13.34 8.16 -20.02
CA VAL A 190 12.11 8.97 -20.06
C VAL A 190 11.54 9.13 -21.48
N GLN A 191 12.41 9.36 -22.46
CA GLN A 191 11.98 9.51 -23.87
C GLN A 191 11.40 8.21 -24.45
N GLU A 192 11.97 7.06 -24.09
CA GLU A 192 11.45 5.75 -24.52
C GLU A 192 10.11 5.46 -23.81
N ALA A 193 10.01 5.76 -22.53
CA ALA A 193 8.79 5.61 -21.78
C ALA A 193 7.66 6.51 -22.33
N LYS A 194 7.94 7.77 -22.69
CA LYS A 194 6.99 8.67 -23.35
C LYS A 194 6.50 8.11 -24.68
N LYS A 195 7.40 7.65 -25.54
CA LYS A 195 7.04 6.99 -26.82
C LYS A 195 6.16 5.75 -26.58
N ALA A 196 6.52 4.90 -25.64
CA ALA A 196 5.74 3.72 -25.29
C ALA A 196 4.34 4.06 -24.74
N ALA A 197 4.20 5.20 -24.08
CA ALA A 197 2.93 5.74 -23.59
C ALA A 197 2.09 6.46 -24.69
N GLY A 198 2.65 6.63 -25.91
CA GLY A 198 2.02 7.38 -27.00
C GLY A 198 2.04 8.89 -26.79
N LEU A 199 3.05 9.40 -26.07
CA LEU A 199 3.26 10.81 -25.78
C LEU A 199 4.42 11.37 -26.62
N ASP A 200 4.43 12.69 -26.83
CA ASP A 200 5.57 13.36 -27.44
C ASP A 200 6.77 13.35 -26.49
N PRO A 201 7.94 12.83 -26.92
CA PRO A 201 9.13 12.78 -26.06
C PRO A 201 9.64 14.14 -25.59
N SER A 202 9.34 15.23 -26.33
CA SER A 202 9.74 16.60 -26.00
C SER A 202 8.81 17.28 -25.00
N HIS A 203 7.57 16.78 -24.84
CA HIS A 203 6.59 17.36 -23.92
C HIS A 203 6.90 17.03 -22.46
N ARG A 204 6.53 17.94 -21.55
CA ARG A 204 6.43 17.63 -20.12
C ARG A 204 5.21 16.77 -19.87
N HIS A 205 5.33 15.79 -18.96
CA HIS A 205 4.24 14.87 -18.68
C HIS A 205 3.82 14.90 -17.20
N LEU A 206 2.56 15.23 -16.96
CA LEU A 206 1.89 15.09 -15.67
C LEU A 206 1.03 13.82 -15.69
N LEU A 207 1.32 12.89 -14.76
CA LEU A 207 0.50 11.70 -14.55
C LEU A 207 -0.45 11.94 -13.38
N MET A 208 -1.76 11.83 -13.59
CA MET A 208 -2.79 11.89 -12.53
C MET A 208 -3.40 10.52 -12.29
N MET A 209 -3.21 9.97 -11.07
CA MET A 209 -3.81 8.71 -10.64
C MET A 209 -4.23 8.81 -9.18
N THR A 210 -5.53 8.71 -8.88
CA THR A 210 -6.05 8.80 -7.51
C THR A 210 -6.46 7.44 -6.94
N GLY A 211 -5.61 6.43 -7.16
CA GLY A 211 -5.78 5.07 -6.68
C GLY A 211 -6.73 4.20 -7.53
N SER A 212 -6.92 2.94 -7.12
CA SER A 212 -7.64 1.91 -7.88
C SER A 212 -9.12 2.20 -8.12
N MET A 213 -9.70 3.13 -7.37
CA MET A 213 -11.13 3.48 -7.45
C MET A 213 -11.42 4.74 -8.28
N GLY A 214 -10.40 5.52 -8.67
CA GLY A 214 -10.57 6.78 -9.40
C GLY A 214 -11.48 7.75 -8.64
N CYS A 215 -11.06 8.18 -7.45
CA CYS A 215 -11.82 9.06 -6.55
C CYS A 215 -11.16 10.43 -6.44
N GLY A 216 -11.91 11.43 -5.96
CA GLY A 216 -11.44 12.79 -5.75
C GLY A 216 -11.86 13.73 -6.88
N PRO A 217 -11.40 14.99 -6.86
CA PRO A 217 -11.80 16.05 -7.77
C PRO A 217 -11.09 15.96 -9.14
N MET A 218 -10.98 14.73 -9.71
CA MET A 218 -10.18 14.48 -10.91
C MET A 218 -10.67 15.31 -12.11
N GLU A 219 -11.99 15.42 -12.29
CA GLU A 219 -12.56 16.16 -13.41
C GLU A 219 -12.29 17.67 -13.29
N GLU A 220 -12.44 18.23 -12.09
CA GLU A 220 -12.17 19.62 -11.79
C GLU A 220 -10.68 19.96 -11.96
N LEU A 221 -9.79 19.15 -11.37
CA LEU A 221 -8.35 19.30 -11.52
C LEU A 221 -7.91 19.18 -12.98
N THR A 222 -8.46 18.22 -13.74
CA THR A 222 -8.15 18.09 -15.17
C THR A 222 -8.58 19.34 -15.95
N GLN A 223 -9.75 19.91 -15.62
CA GLN A 223 -10.22 21.14 -16.27
C GLN A 223 -9.33 22.33 -15.97
N LEU A 224 -8.91 22.49 -14.71
CA LEU A 224 -7.99 23.58 -14.29
C LEU A 224 -6.64 23.43 -14.99
N LEU A 225 -6.08 22.21 -15.05
CA LEU A 225 -4.83 21.92 -15.72
C LEU A 225 -4.93 22.16 -17.24
N ALA A 226 -6.02 21.68 -17.88
CA ALA A 226 -6.26 21.89 -19.30
C ALA A 226 -6.38 23.37 -19.71
N ASN A 227 -6.81 24.24 -18.77
CA ASN A 227 -6.93 25.68 -18.99
C ASN A 227 -5.63 26.44 -18.69
N SER A 228 -4.75 25.90 -17.85
CA SER A 228 -3.56 26.59 -17.34
C SER A 228 -2.26 26.13 -17.94
N LEU A 229 -2.19 24.88 -18.45
CA LEU A 229 -0.99 24.31 -19.04
C LEU A 229 -0.93 24.57 -20.55
N PRO A 230 0.25 24.87 -21.11
CA PRO A 230 0.49 24.88 -22.56
C PRO A 230 0.24 23.52 -23.20
N THR A 231 0.05 23.49 -24.52
CA THR A 231 -0.18 22.25 -25.29
C THR A 231 1.02 21.31 -25.33
N GLU A 232 2.20 21.82 -25.06
CA GLU A 232 3.46 21.07 -24.91
C GLU A 232 3.58 20.34 -23.58
N TYR A 233 2.52 20.35 -22.78
CA TYR A 233 2.44 19.61 -21.51
C TYR A 233 1.34 18.57 -21.60
N ASP A 234 1.74 17.31 -21.68
CA ASP A 234 0.80 16.17 -21.66
C ASP A 234 0.28 15.90 -20.25
N VAL A 235 -1.01 15.65 -20.14
CA VAL A 235 -1.66 15.23 -18.89
C VAL A 235 -2.33 13.88 -19.10
N THR A 236 -1.81 12.82 -18.48
CA THR A 236 -2.47 11.52 -18.48
C THR A 236 -3.32 11.39 -17.22
N VAL A 237 -4.61 11.08 -17.38
CA VAL A 237 -5.57 10.90 -16.30
C VAL A 237 -6.05 9.45 -16.26
N ALA A 238 -5.67 8.71 -15.21
CA ALA A 238 -6.08 7.33 -15.02
C ALA A 238 -7.37 7.22 -14.18
N CYS A 239 -8.49 6.94 -14.83
CA CYS A 239 -9.79 6.73 -14.19
C CYS A 239 -9.92 5.37 -13.50
N SER A 240 -8.94 4.48 -13.66
CA SER A 240 -8.87 3.15 -13.04
C SER A 240 -10.14 2.31 -13.28
N SER A 241 -10.77 1.77 -12.24
CA SER A 241 -12.00 0.98 -12.34
C SER A 241 -13.28 1.81 -12.51
N ASN A 242 -13.20 3.14 -12.53
CA ASN A 242 -14.35 4.03 -12.60
C ASN A 242 -14.80 4.27 -14.06
N ARG A 243 -15.52 3.31 -14.63
CA ARG A 243 -16.00 3.38 -16.03
C ARG A 243 -16.92 4.57 -16.30
N GLN A 244 -17.68 5.02 -15.30
CA GLN A 244 -18.55 6.17 -15.45
C GLN A 244 -17.75 7.47 -15.57
N LEU A 245 -16.74 7.64 -14.73
CA LEU A 245 -15.80 8.76 -14.82
C LEU A 245 -15.06 8.73 -16.16
N LEU A 246 -14.52 7.57 -16.56
CA LEU A 246 -13.82 7.39 -17.83
C LEU A 246 -14.64 7.95 -19.00
N ARG A 247 -15.86 7.44 -19.22
CA ARG A 247 -16.73 7.88 -20.34
C ARG A 247 -17.08 9.36 -20.29
N ARG A 248 -17.22 9.93 -19.09
CA ARG A 248 -17.52 11.36 -18.90
C ARG A 248 -16.30 12.21 -19.26
N MET A 249 -15.12 11.80 -18.81
CA MET A 249 -13.87 12.50 -19.06
C MET A 249 -13.47 12.43 -20.54
N GLU A 250 -13.58 11.25 -21.17
CA GLU A 250 -13.31 11.08 -22.60
C GLU A 250 -14.12 12.05 -23.45
N ARG A 251 -15.43 12.17 -23.20
CA ARG A 251 -16.30 13.12 -23.93
C ARG A 251 -15.98 14.58 -23.63
N LYS A 252 -15.63 14.89 -22.38
CA LYS A 252 -15.39 16.27 -21.96
C LYS A 252 -14.10 16.86 -22.51
N PHE A 253 -13.09 16.02 -22.72
CA PHE A 253 -11.76 16.43 -23.13
C PHE A 253 -11.37 15.91 -24.53
N GLU A 254 -12.35 15.51 -25.36
CA GLU A 254 -12.11 14.98 -26.72
C GLU A 254 -11.36 15.96 -27.65
N ASP A 255 -11.63 17.26 -27.47
CA ASP A 255 -11.00 18.34 -28.24
C ASP A 255 -9.66 18.84 -27.66
N ARG A 256 -9.10 18.14 -26.64
CA ARG A 256 -7.85 18.52 -25.96
C ARG A 256 -6.77 17.48 -26.26
N PRO A 257 -5.93 17.68 -27.29
CA PRO A 257 -4.98 16.67 -27.78
C PRO A 257 -3.90 16.29 -26.74
N ASN A 258 -3.59 17.19 -25.81
CA ASN A 258 -2.62 16.98 -24.75
C ASN A 258 -3.23 16.39 -23.44
N ILE A 259 -4.53 16.06 -23.43
CA ILE A 259 -5.21 15.43 -22.28
C ILE A 259 -5.55 13.99 -22.64
N HIS A 260 -4.83 13.05 -22.01
CA HIS A 260 -4.93 11.61 -22.30
C HIS A 260 -5.75 10.90 -21.23
N ILE A 261 -7.02 10.65 -21.50
CA ILE A 261 -7.91 9.96 -20.57
C ILE A 261 -7.72 8.45 -20.74
N ARG A 262 -7.38 7.75 -19.63
CA ARG A 262 -7.13 6.30 -19.61
C ARG A 262 -8.03 5.63 -18.57
N GLY A 263 -8.42 4.40 -18.83
CA GLY A 263 -9.05 3.52 -17.87
C GLY A 263 -8.04 2.92 -16.90
N TYR A 264 -8.10 1.60 -16.71
CA TYR A 264 -7.12 0.88 -15.94
C TYR A 264 -5.79 0.77 -16.70
N ILE A 265 -4.69 1.18 -16.06
CA ILE A 265 -3.33 1.09 -16.60
C ILE A 265 -2.67 -0.19 -16.05
N GLY A 266 -2.39 -1.14 -16.94
CA GLY A 266 -1.74 -2.42 -16.57
C GLY A 266 -0.26 -2.25 -16.23
N ASN A 267 0.48 -1.53 -17.08
CA ASN A 267 1.90 -1.25 -16.87
C ASN A 267 2.10 0.13 -16.23
N VAL A 268 1.90 0.18 -14.91
CA VAL A 268 2.06 1.43 -14.14
C VAL A 268 3.52 1.86 -14.08
N SER A 269 4.47 0.93 -14.07
CA SER A 269 5.90 1.24 -14.06
C SER A 269 6.28 2.10 -15.27
N ALA A 270 5.92 1.68 -16.48
CA ALA A 270 6.28 2.40 -17.71
C ALA A 270 5.63 3.79 -17.79
N ILE A 271 4.36 3.94 -17.38
CA ILE A 271 3.71 5.25 -17.38
C ILE A 271 4.29 6.19 -16.32
N MET A 272 4.75 5.66 -15.18
CA MET A 272 5.47 6.46 -14.18
C MET A 272 6.85 6.89 -14.68
N ASP A 273 7.55 6.05 -15.45
CA ASP A 273 8.83 6.40 -16.07
C ASP A 273 8.70 7.53 -17.11
N SER A 274 7.53 7.67 -17.75
CA SER A 274 7.27 8.76 -18.70
C SER A 274 6.92 10.08 -18.03
N ALA A 275 6.59 10.09 -16.72
CA ALA A 275 6.08 11.26 -16.03
C ALA A 275 7.20 12.12 -15.42
N ASP A 276 7.05 13.43 -15.54
CA ASP A 276 7.88 14.43 -14.89
C ASP A 276 7.32 14.82 -13.49
N LEU A 277 6.00 14.65 -13.30
CA LEU A 277 5.28 14.95 -12.06
C LEU A 277 4.10 14.00 -11.88
N PHE A 278 3.87 13.58 -10.64
CA PHE A 278 2.79 12.68 -10.27
C PHE A 278 1.76 13.36 -9.35
N LEU A 279 0.55 13.54 -9.84
CA LEU A 279 -0.58 14.06 -9.07
C LEU A 279 -1.40 12.87 -8.56
N THR A 280 -1.41 12.66 -7.25
CA THR A 280 -2.08 11.49 -6.64
C THR A 280 -2.67 11.82 -5.28
N LYS A 281 -3.47 10.91 -4.74
CA LYS A 281 -3.85 10.93 -3.32
C LYS A 281 -2.74 10.29 -2.48
N PRO A 282 -2.59 10.64 -1.20
CA PRO A 282 -1.53 10.14 -0.34
C PRO A 282 -1.78 8.71 0.19
N GLY A 283 -2.04 7.76 -0.71
CA GLY A 283 -2.16 6.36 -0.34
C GLY A 283 -0.80 5.68 -0.24
N GLY A 284 -0.55 4.90 0.82
CA GLY A 284 0.75 4.33 1.13
C GLY A 284 1.43 3.60 -0.02
N ILE A 285 0.68 2.82 -0.82
CA ILE A 285 1.26 2.09 -1.96
C ILE A 285 1.65 3.04 -3.10
N SER A 286 0.76 3.95 -3.52
CA SER A 286 1.04 4.85 -4.65
C SER A 286 2.19 5.81 -4.37
N THR A 287 2.27 6.31 -3.14
CA THR A 287 3.39 7.17 -2.71
C THR A 287 4.70 6.40 -2.61
N THR A 288 4.67 5.13 -2.16
CA THR A 288 5.84 4.26 -2.18
C THR A 288 6.28 3.93 -3.61
N GLU A 289 5.35 3.66 -4.53
CA GLU A 289 5.64 3.44 -5.96
C GLU A 289 6.36 4.66 -6.56
N ALA A 290 5.86 5.87 -6.28
CA ALA A 290 6.49 7.12 -6.71
C ALA A 290 7.86 7.34 -6.06
N MET A 291 8.00 7.03 -4.77
CA MET A 291 9.28 7.10 -4.07
C MET A 291 10.34 6.21 -4.72
N VAL A 292 10.00 4.96 -5.02
CA VAL A 292 10.90 3.99 -5.68
C VAL A 292 11.33 4.49 -7.07
N LYS A 293 10.42 5.12 -7.81
CA LYS A 293 10.72 5.74 -9.12
C LYS A 293 11.48 7.06 -9.00
N GLY A 294 11.57 7.65 -7.81
CA GLY A 294 12.06 9.01 -7.63
C GLY A 294 11.20 10.02 -8.40
N LEU A 295 9.88 9.79 -8.49
CA LEU A 295 8.95 10.63 -9.23
C LEU A 295 8.34 11.67 -8.27
N PRO A 296 8.63 12.98 -8.45
CA PRO A 296 8.08 14.06 -7.61
C PRO A 296 6.56 14.02 -7.55
N MET A 297 5.99 14.27 -6.37
CA MET A 297 4.56 14.16 -6.13
C MET A 297 3.91 15.49 -5.81
N VAL A 298 2.70 15.69 -6.33
CA VAL A 298 1.70 16.60 -5.76
C VAL A 298 0.60 15.75 -5.14
N LEU A 299 0.37 15.93 -3.84
CA LEU A 299 -0.59 15.13 -3.09
C LEU A 299 -1.89 15.90 -2.88
N VAL A 300 -3.01 15.28 -3.27
CA VAL A 300 -4.35 15.82 -3.08
C VAL A 300 -5.00 15.11 -1.90
N ASN A 301 -5.30 15.85 -0.84
CA ASN A 301 -6.02 15.29 0.29
C ASN A 301 -7.49 15.07 -0.08
N VAL A 302 -7.87 13.83 -0.34
CA VAL A 302 -9.24 13.44 -0.74
C VAL A 302 -10.01 12.90 0.46
N VAL A 303 -9.32 12.14 1.30
CA VAL A 303 -9.89 11.45 2.46
C VAL A 303 -8.86 11.53 3.60
N GLY A 304 -9.27 11.93 4.80
CA GLY A 304 -8.40 11.92 5.98
C GLY A 304 -8.07 10.49 6.46
N GLY A 305 -7.83 10.34 7.73
CA GLY A 305 -7.40 9.07 8.31
C GLY A 305 -5.93 8.79 8.00
N CYS A 306 -5.58 7.57 7.63
CA CYS A 306 -4.20 7.18 7.31
C CYS A 306 -3.58 7.97 6.14
N GLU A 307 -4.37 8.63 5.31
CA GLU A 307 -3.86 9.42 4.19
C GLU A 307 -3.22 10.75 4.64
N THR A 308 -3.68 11.36 5.74
CA THR A 308 -3.06 12.58 6.27
C THR A 308 -1.63 12.34 6.77
N PRO A 309 -1.34 11.36 7.63
CA PRO A 309 0.04 11.03 8.00
C PRO A 309 0.94 10.66 6.81
N ASN A 310 0.41 9.94 5.80
CA ASN A 310 1.17 9.66 4.58
C ASN A 310 1.57 10.95 3.85
N LEU A 311 0.63 11.91 3.71
CA LEU A 311 0.91 13.22 3.12
C LEU A 311 1.98 13.96 3.90
N GLU A 312 1.81 14.07 5.22
CA GLU A 312 2.75 14.77 6.11
C GLU A 312 4.16 14.16 6.03
N PHE A 313 4.25 12.83 5.99
CA PHE A 313 5.52 12.13 5.86
C PHE A 313 6.26 12.53 4.58
N PHE A 314 5.63 12.47 3.41
CA PHE A 314 6.30 12.78 2.15
C PHE A 314 6.55 14.27 1.95
N VAL A 315 5.70 15.15 2.47
CA VAL A 315 5.92 16.60 2.42
C VAL A 315 7.08 17.00 3.34
N SER A 316 7.12 16.51 4.57
CA SER A 316 8.20 16.81 5.51
C SER A 316 9.57 16.28 5.07
N HIS A 317 9.60 15.20 4.28
CA HIS A 317 10.83 14.66 3.69
C HIS A 317 11.17 15.25 2.32
N GLY A 318 10.44 16.25 1.84
CA GLY A 318 10.73 16.95 0.60
C GLY A 318 10.46 16.17 -0.68
N GLY A 319 9.76 15.04 -0.60
CA GLY A 319 9.40 14.21 -1.77
C GLY A 319 8.06 14.57 -2.41
N ALA A 320 7.25 15.36 -1.70
CA ALA A 320 5.94 15.77 -2.15
C ALA A 320 5.63 17.23 -1.80
N ALA A 321 4.67 17.81 -2.51
CA ALA A 321 4.05 19.07 -2.21
C ALA A 321 2.52 18.95 -2.20
N THR A 322 1.83 19.86 -1.55
CA THR A 322 0.36 19.90 -1.48
C THR A 322 -0.17 21.33 -1.42
N ALA A 323 -1.46 21.50 -1.66
CA ALA A 323 -2.18 22.75 -1.44
C ALA A 323 -3.64 22.46 -1.08
N ASP A 324 -4.35 23.48 -0.58
CA ASP A 324 -5.65 23.31 0.07
C ASP A 324 -6.84 23.31 -0.91
N THR A 325 -6.69 23.92 -2.08
CA THR A 325 -7.78 24.05 -3.06
C THR A 325 -7.39 23.45 -4.42
N PRO A 326 -8.35 23.00 -5.23
CA PRO A 326 -8.08 22.52 -6.58
C PRO A 326 -7.31 23.50 -7.45
N GLU A 327 -7.61 24.81 -7.36
CA GLU A 327 -6.93 25.88 -8.10
C GLU A 327 -5.47 25.98 -7.66
N ALA A 328 -5.21 25.95 -6.35
CA ALA A 328 -3.86 26.01 -5.81
C ALA A 328 -3.06 24.74 -6.16
N ILE A 329 -3.69 23.58 -6.17
CA ILE A 329 -3.08 22.32 -6.65
C ILE A 329 -2.71 22.42 -8.14
N ALA A 330 -3.60 22.93 -9.00
CA ALA A 330 -3.32 23.10 -10.42
C ALA A 330 -2.17 24.11 -10.66
N ALA A 331 -2.17 25.22 -9.93
CA ALA A 331 -1.09 26.23 -9.96
C ALA A 331 0.25 25.62 -9.49
N LEU A 332 0.22 24.83 -8.43
CA LEU A 332 1.39 24.10 -7.91
C LEU A 332 1.94 23.10 -8.94
N CYS A 333 1.07 22.32 -9.59
CA CYS A 333 1.48 21.41 -10.68
C CYS A 333 2.14 22.17 -11.82
N LYS A 334 1.54 23.28 -12.28
CA LYS A 334 2.12 24.13 -13.32
C LYS A 334 3.51 24.63 -12.92
N ARG A 335 3.63 25.23 -11.73
CA ARG A 335 4.92 25.72 -11.21
C ARG A 335 5.98 24.61 -11.22
N LEU A 336 5.66 23.45 -10.64
CA LEU A 336 6.60 22.34 -10.58
C LEU A 336 6.98 21.80 -11.97
N LEU A 337 6.07 21.81 -12.93
CA LEU A 337 6.38 21.42 -14.32
C LEU A 337 7.32 22.44 -15.01
N GLU A 338 7.22 23.71 -14.67
CA GLU A 338 8.06 24.78 -15.23
C GLU A 338 9.46 24.87 -14.55
N HIS A 339 9.62 24.36 -13.31
CA HIS A 339 10.85 24.49 -12.51
C HIS A 339 11.56 23.12 -12.32
N ASP A 340 12.48 22.80 -13.24
CA ASP A 340 13.24 21.54 -13.21
C ASP A 340 14.05 21.36 -11.93
N GLU A 341 14.62 22.43 -11.39
CA GLU A 341 15.44 22.39 -10.18
C GLU A 341 14.63 21.95 -8.95
N GLU A 342 13.39 22.45 -8.79
CA GLU A 342 12.51 22.03 -7.70
C GLU A 342 12.20 20.53 -7.80
N ARG A 343 11.87 20.05 -9.00
CA ARG A 343 11.61 18.62 -9.21
C ARG A 343 12.85 17.76 -8.97
N LEU A 344 14.03 18.24 -9.33
CA LEU A 344 15.27 17.51 -9.09
C LEU A 344 15.54 17.35 -7.60
N ILE A 345 15.33 18.40 -6.79
CA ILE A 345 15.45 18.34 -5.33
C ILE A 345 14.46 17.33 -4.75
N MET A 346 13.19 17.38 -5.18
CA MET A 346 12.18 16.42 -4.73
C MET A 346 12.55 14.97 -5.11
N ARG A 347 13.06 14.77 -6.33
CA ARG A 347 13.54 13.47 -6.79
C ARG A 347 14.70 12.95 -5.93
N GLN A 348 15.67 13.78 -5.62
CA GLN A 348 16.81 13.42 -4.77
C GLN A 348 16.34 13.02 -3.36
N SER A 349 15.39 13.77 -2.79
CA SER A 349 14.76 13.45 -1.51
C SER A 349 14.10 12.07 -1.53
N LEU A 350 13.30 11.76 -2.56
CA LEU A 350 12.63 10.46 -2.70
C LEU A 350 13.63 9.30 -2.83
N LEU A 351 14.67 9.46 -3.64
CA LEU A 351 15.69 8.44 -3.84
C LEU A 351 16.54 8.21 -2.57
N ALA A 352 16.75 9.25 -1.76
CA ALA A 352 17.44 9.13 -0.48
C ALA A 352 16.64 8.33 0.57
N MET A 353 15.31 8.36 0.50
CA MET A 353 14.43 7.57 1.38
C MET A 353 14.41 6.10 1.01
N HIS A 354 14.60 5.78 -0.28
CA HIS A 354 14.56 4.41 -0.79
C HIS A 354 15.91 3.72 -0.60
N LYS A 355 15.94 2.56 0.09
CA LYS A 355 17.17 1.80 0.37
C LYS A 355 17.23 0.47 -0.38
N THR A 356 16.37 -0.48 0.01
CA THR A 356 16.38 -1.85 -0.52
C THR A 356 14.96 -2.22 -0.96
N PRO A 357 14.78 -3.04 -2.03
CA PRO A 357 13.47 -3.53 -2.39
C PRO A 357 12.80 -4.25 -1.22
N ALA A 358 11.70 -3.66 -0.68
CA ALA A 358 11.06 -4.14 0.54
C ALA A 358 10.60 -5.60 0.43
N ALA A 359 10.12 -6.04 -0.74
CA ALA A 359 9.73 -7.44 -0.96
C ALA A 359 10.92 -8.38 -0.79
N GLN A 360 12.12 -8.00 -1.24
CA GLN A 360 13.35 -8.79 -1.07
C GLN A 360 13.74 -8.87 0.41
N ALA A 361 13.79 -7.73 1.10
CA ALA A 361 14.14 -7.69 2.53
C ALA A 361 13.15 -8.48 3.41
N ILE A 362 11.85 -8.43 3.08
CA ILE A 362 10.82 -9.23 3.75
C ILE A 362 11.06 -10.74 3.50
N CYS A 363 11.35 -11.12 2.27
CA CYS A 363 11.65 -12.53 1.94
C CYS A 363 12.95 -13.00 2.60
N ASP A 364 13.99 -12.17 2.71
CA ASP A 364 15.20 -12.49 3.47
C ASP A 364 14.88 -12.78 4.94
N CYS A 365 14.06 -11.95 5.56
CA CYS A 365 13.58 -12.17 6.93
C CYS A 365 12.83 -13.50 7.06
N LEU A 366 11.92 -13.82 6.14
CA LEU A 366 11.16 -15.07 6.14
C LEU A 366 12.07 -16.31 5.97
N VAL A 367 13.05 -16.24 5.08
CA VAL A 367 14.00 -17.34 4.82
C VAL A 367 14.88 -17.60 6.04
N THR A 368 15.36 -16.55 6.70
CA THR A 368 16.16 -16.66 7.94
C THR A 368 15.38 -17.41 9.03
N TRP A 369 14.07 -17.25 9.13
CA TRP A 369 13.24 -18.02 10.05
C TRP A 369 13.21 -19.52 9.70
N GLY A 370 13.17 -19.87 8.40
CA GLY A 370 13.18 -21.26 7.93
C GLY A 370 14.48 -21.98 8.32
N ILE A 371 15.63 -21.32 8.17
CA ILE A 371 16.95 -21.88 8.49
C ILE A 371 17.07 -22.17 10.01
N ASN A 372 16.61 -21.25 10.84
CA ASN A 372 16.66 -21.40 12.30
C ASN A 372 15.74 -22.55 12.79
N ARG A 373 14.68 -22.86 12.05
CA ARG A 373 13.74 -23.92 12.38
C ARG A 373 14.29 -25.30 12.07
N THR A 374 14.99 -25.48 10.94
CA THR A 374 15.67 -26.73 10.60
C THR A 374 16.79 -27.03 11.59
N ALA A 375 17.60 -26.05 11.97
CA ALA A 375 18.65 -26.20 12.95
C ALA A 375 18.11 -26.59 14.34
N ALA A 376 17.01 -26.02 14.78
CA ALA A 376 16.34 -26.34 16.06
C ALA A 376 15.69 -27.73 16.05
N TRP A 377 15.18 -28.18 14.88
CA TRP A 377 14.62 -29.54 14.72
C TRP A 377 15.72 -30.59 14.76
N ASP A 378 16.80 -30.40 14.03
CA ASP A 378 17.96 -31.32 14.03
C ASP A 378 18.63 -31.44 15.39
N SER A 379 18.67 -30.35 16.19
CA SER A 379 19.16 -30.39 17.56
C SER A 379 18.24 -31.14 18.52
N ASN A 380 16.91 -31.06 18.32
CA ASN A 380 15.93 -31.80 19.13
C ASN A 380 15.86 -33.30 18.76
N GLU A 381 16.04 -33.68 17.51
CA GLU A 381 16.15 -35.10 17.12
C GLU A 381 17.44 -35.73 17.68
N LYS A 382 18.58 -35.07 17.55
CA LYS A 382 19.83 -35.54 18.16
C LYS A 382 19.75 -35.71 19.68
N ASN A 383 19.06 -34.80 20.37
CA ASN A 383 18.82 -34.94 21.83
C ASN A 383 17.83 -36.07 22.18
N ARG A 384 16.89 -36.44 21.29
CA ARG A 384 15.97 -37.56 21.50
C ARG A 384 16.61 -38.92 21.23
N GLU A 385 17.60 -39.00 20.34
CA GLU A 385 18.38 -40.23 20.12
C GLU A 385 19.35 -40.50 21.25
N VAL A 386 19.99 -39.46 21.82
CA VAL A 386 20.89 -39.60 22.98
C VAL A 386 20.16 -40.01 24.27
N THR A 387 18.84 -39.76 24.37
CA THR A 387 18.05 -40.17 25.56
C THR A 387 17.42 -41.57 25.40
N ARG A 388 17.69 -42.27 24.30
CA ARG A 388 17.20 -43.64 24.03
C ARG A 388 18.27 -44.73 24.09
N ILE A 389 19.48 -44.38 24.50
CA ILE A 389 20.56 -45.28 24.91
C ILE A 389 20.70 -45.25 26.42
#